data_02f8562ac9607d7d5221d26eae438941
#
_entry.id   02f8562ac9607d7d5221d26eae438941
#
_cell.length_a   1.000
_cell.length_b   1.000
_cell.length_c   1.000
_cell.angle_alpha   90.00
_cell.angle_beta   90.00
_cell.angle_gamma   90.00
#
_symmetry.space_group_name_H-M   'P 1'
#
loop_
_entity.id
_entity.type
_entity.pdbx_description
1 polymer ?
#
loop_
_entity_poly.entity_id
_entity_poly.type
_entity_poly.pdbx_seq_one_letter_code
_entity_poly.pdbx_strand_id
1 'polypeptide(L)'
;RISSFETPESYQPTFPQIAMLSDKDMAIVREVFREFEKNKEYKKQKNNEEEAKQLLAEGGLEKDFREMVELELEEARESLEKISEELKILLLPKDPNDDRNVIVEIRGGAGGEEAALFSASLFRMYSMYAETKRWKTEILNANETELGGYKEISFMITGEGAYSRMKYESGVHRVQRVPETETQGRIHTSTVTVAVLPEAEDVEVEINPSDLKIDTFRSGGAGGQHINKTDSAIRITHLPTGLVVECQDERSQYKNKDKAMKVLKSRLLEAEREKQQNEVAQERKSQVGTGDRSERIRTYNFPQGRLTDHRIGLTLYRLEDVMNGNLDEVIDALITADRAAKLESTIEG
;
A
#
# COMPACT_ATOMS: atom_id res chain seq x y z
N ARG A 1 -14.56 -14.24 -12.19
CA ARG A 1 -14.90 -15.10 -13.36
C ARG A 1 -13.91 -14.78 -14.49
N ILE A 2 -12.75 -15.39 -14.45
CA ILE A 2 -11.85 -15.43 -15.61
C ILE A 2 -12.25 -16.69 -16.36
N SER A 3 -13.15 -16.52 -17.34
CA SER A 3 -13.48 -17.55 -18.27
C SER A 3 -12.30 -17.72 -19.24
N SER A 4 -11.71 -18.92 -19.25
CA SER A 4 -10.96 -19.55 -20.33
C SER A 4 -10.42 -18.59 -21.40
N PHE A 5 -9.28 -17.97 -21.18
CA PHE A 5 -8.43 -17.52 -22.25
C PHE A 5 -7.58 -18.72 -22.70
N GLU A 6 -8.02 -19.42 -23.75
CA GLU A 6 -7.14 -20.25 -24.56
C GLU A 6 -6.21 -19.29 -25.30
N THR A 7 -4.97 -19.13 -24.80
CA THR A 7 -3.94 -18.48 -25.59
C THR A 7 -3.61 -19.37 -26.78
N PRO A 8 -3.67 -18.87 -28.04
CA PRO A 8 -3.21 -19.63 -29.16
C PRO A 8 -1.75 -20.05 -28.96
N GLU A 9 -1.43 -21.31 -29.15
CA GLU A 9 -0.07 -21.88 -29.03
C GLU A 9 1.00 -21.19 -29.91
N SER A 10 0.63 -20.16 -30.69
CA SER A 10 1.50 -19.45 -31.63
C SER A 10 1.90 -18.05 -31.26
N TYR A 11 1.48 -17.51 -30.09
CA TYR A 11 1.86 -16.14 -29.69
C TYR A 11 3.19 -16.16 -28.93
N GLN A 12 4.28 -16.00 -29.67
CA GLN A 12 5.57 -15.57 -29.08
C GLN A 12 5.63 -14.03 -29.19
N PRO A 13 5.62 -13.28 -28.08
CA PRO A 13 5.80 -11.84 -28.14
C PRO A 13 7.18 -11.53 -28.72
N THR A 14 7.21 -10.77 -29.80
CA THR A 14 8.46 -10.34 -30.42
C THR A 14 9.19 -9.36 -29.50
N PHE A 15 10.46 -9.59 -29.25
CA PHE A 15 11.37 -8.84 -28.38
C PHE A 15 11.25 -7.29 -28.37
N PRO A 16 10.91 -6.61 -29.47
CA PRO A 16 10.77 -5.16 -29.50
C PRO A 16 9.57 -4.60 -28.73
N GLN A 17 8.51 -5.39 -28.52
CA GLN A 17 7.32 -4.93 -27.79
C GLN A 17 7.50 -4.96 -26.28
N ILE A 18 8.37 -5.83 -25.76
CA ILE A 18 8.72 -5.92 -24.34
C ILE A 18 9.60 -4.74 -23.91
N ALA A 19 10.44 -4.21 -24.81
CA ALA A 19 11.33 -3.08 -24.53
C ALA A 19 10.61 -1.72 -24.38
N MET A 20 9.31 -1.66 -24.67
CA MET A 20 8.47 -0.44 -24.54
C MET A 20 7.59 -0.44 -23.29
N LEU A 21 7.60 -1.52 -22.49
CA LEU A 21 6.81 -1.60 -21.28
C LEU A 21 7.49 -0.81 -20.17
N SER A 22 6.70 -0.08 -19.38
CA SER A 22 7.18 0.55 -18.15
C SER A 22 7.66 -0.51 -17.15
N ASP A 23 8.50 -0.12 -16.19
CA ASP A 23 8.94 -1.04 -15.13
C ASP A 23 7.76 -1.65 -14.37
N LYS A 24 6.67 -0.89 -14.21
CA LYS A 24 5.42 -1.31 -13.60
C LYS A 24 4.72 -2.40 -14.42
N ASP A 25 4.63 -2.21 -15.74
CA ASP A 25 4.04 -3.21 -16.64
C ASP A 25 4.91 -4.48 -16.70
N MET A 26 6.23 -4.33 -16.64
CA MET A 26 7.17 -5.45 -16.58
C MET A 26 7.03 -6.25 -15.27
N ALA A 27 6.72 -5.61 -14.16
CA ALA A 27 6.45 -6.30 -12.90
C ALA A 27 5.18 -7.16 -13.00
N ILE A 28 4.11 -6.61 -13.57
CA ILE A 28 2.85 -7.33 -13.84
C ILE A 28 3.10 -8.53 -14.77
N VAL A 29 3.84 -8.32 -15.86
CA VAL A 29 4.18 -9.39 -16.81
C VAL A 29 4.96 -10.52 -16.14
N ARG A 30 5.97 -10.20 -15.32
CA ARG A 30 6.74 -11.21 -14.56
C ARG A 30 5.87 -12.02 -13.62
N GLU A 31 4.89 -11.40 -12.99
CA GLU A 31 3.97 -12.06 -12.07
C GLU A 31 3.02 -13.00 -12.79
N VAL A 32 2.39 -12.55 -13.88
CA VAL A 32 1.54 -13.37 -14.73
C VAL A 32 2.31 -14.57 -15.29
N PHE A 33 3.58 -14.36 -15.69
CA PHE A 33 4.45 -15.47 -16.12
C PHE A 33 4.74 -16.46 -14.99
N ARG A 34 5.01 -15.98 -13.78
CA ARG A 34 5.26 -16.83 -12.60
C ARG A 34 4.03 -17.66 -12.25
N GLU A 35 2.85 -17.06 -12.28
CA GLU A 35 1.57 -17.74 -12.08
C GLU A 35 1.34 -18.81 -13.17
N PHE A 36 1.60 -18.47 -14.43
CA PHE A 36 1.45 -19.39 -15.54
C PHE A 36 2.41 -20.59 -15.43
N GLU A 37 3.68 -20.37 -15.10
CA GLU A 37 4.64 -21.45 -14.90
C GLU A 37 4.25 -22.36 -13.74
N LYS A 38 3.80 -21.81 -12.60
CA LYS A 38 3.32 -22.58 -11.46
C LYS A 38 2.07 -23.39 -11.78
N ASN A 39 1.13 -22.83 -12.53
CA ASN A 39 -0.04 -23.58 -13.00
C ASN A 39 0.35 -24.74 -13.96
N LYS A 40 1.36 -24.54 -14.80
CA LYS A 40 1.90 -25.59 -15.66
C LYS A 40 2.56 -26.71 -14.85
N GLU A 41 3.34 -26.34 -13.83
CA GLU A 41 3.97 -27.28 -12.91
C GLU A 41 2.92 -28.06 -12.10
N TYR A 42 1.89 -27.39 -11.58
CA TYR A 42 0.75 -28.01 -10.91
C TYR A 42 0.07 -29.07 -11.77
N LYS A 43 -0.27 -28.71 -13.02
CA LYS A 43 -0.87 -29.64 -13.96
C LYS A 43 -0.01 -30.86 -14.24
N LYS A 44 1.32 -30.65 -14.37
CA LYS A 44 2.27 -31.75 -14.57
C LYS A 44 2.27 -32.70 -13.38
N GLN A 45 2.39 -32.19 -12.16
CA GLN A 45 2.42 -33.02 -10.95
C GLN A 45 1.08 -33.73 -10.71
N LYS A 46 -0.03 -33.09 -11.07
CA LYS A 46 -1.36 -33.73 -11.01
C LYS A 46 -1.48 -34.90 -11.97
N ASN A 47 -0.96 -34.77 -13.18
CA ASN A 47 -0.92 -35.88 -14.13
C ASN A 47 -0.02 -37.02 -13.61
N ASN A 48 1.15 -36.70 -13.05
CA ASN A 48 2.03 -37.72 -12.45
C ASN A 48 1.31 -38.46 -11.30
N GLU A 49 0.58 -37.75 -10.45
CA GLU A 49 -0.21 -38.36 -9.37
C GLU A 49 -1.29 -39.28 -9.92
N GLU A 50 -2.01 -38.87 -10.98
CA GLU A 50 -3.05 -39.68 -11.62
C GLU A 50 -2.47 -40.93 -12.29
N GLU A 51 -1.35 -40.79 -13.01
CA GLU A 51 -0.64 -41.91 -13.64
C GLU A 51 -0.15 -42.92 -12.61
N ALA A 52 0.50 -42.45 -11.52
CA ALA A 52 0.94 -43.34 -10.45
C ALA A 52 -0.21 -44.07 -9.78
N LYS A 53 -1.36 -43.42 -9.55
CA LYS A 53 -2.57 -44.03 -9.01
C LYS A 53 -3.13 -45.12 -9.96
N GLN A 54 -3.15 -44.86 -11.26
CA GLN A 54 -3.60 -45.83 -12.26
C GLN A 54 -2.72 -47.06 -12.29
N LEU A 55 -1.39 -46.88 -12.32
CA LEU A 55 -0.43 -47.99 -12.27
C LEU A 55 -0.59 -48.84 -11.02
N LEU A 56 -0.80 -48.24 -9.85
CA LEU A 56 -1.04 -48.97 -8.62
C LEU A 56 -2.40 -49.74 -8.61
N ALA A 57 -3.41 -49.17 -9.30
CA ALA A 57 -4.74 -49.76 -9.38
C ALA A 57 -4.82 -50.96 -10.35
N GLU A 58 -4.03 -50.93 -11.45
CA GLU A 58 -4.00 -52.04 -12.43
C GLU A 58 -3.45 -53.34 -11.86
N GLY A 59 -2.63 -53.28 -10.84
CA GLY A 59 -2.08 -54.46 -10.16
C GLY A 59 -1.07 -55.22 -11.00
N GLY A 60 -0.46 -56.28 -10.40
CA GLY A 60 0.50 -57.13 -11.14
C GLY A 60 1.93 -56.58 -11.24
N LEU A 61 2.20 -55.47 -10.54
CA LEU A 61 3.54 -54.88 -10.53
C LEU A 61 4.51 -55.72 -9.68
N GLU A 62 5.76 -55.84 -10.15
CA GLU A 62 6.85 -56.40 -9.31
C GLU A 62 7.07 -55.54 -8.05
N LYS A 63 7.50 -56.16 -6.99
CA LYS A 63 7.59 -55.48 -5.69
C LYS A 63 8.45 -54.24 -5.72
N ASP A 64 9.60 -54.29 -6.35
CA ASP A 64 10.55 -53.16 -6.45
C ASP A 64 9.98 -52.02 -7.29
N PHE A 65 9.25 -52.33 -8.35
CA PHE A 65 8.59 -51.34 -9.21
C PHE A 65 7.39 -50.70 -8.48
N ARG A 66 6.65 -51.49 -7.70
CA ARG A 66 5.56 -50.94 -6.88
C ARG A 66 6.06 -49.94 -5.84
N GLU A 67 7.16 -50.28 -5.12
CA GLU A 67 7.80 -49.36 -4.14
C GLU A 67 8.24 -48.06 -4.81
N MET A 68 8.78 -48.11 -6.03
CA MET A 68 9.16 -46.93 -6.80
C MET A 68 7.95 -46.06 -7.16
N VAL A 69 6.85 -46.67 -7.61
CA VAL A 69 5.63 -45.90 -7.97
C VAL A 69 4.95 -45.32 -6.72
N GLU A 70 4.99 -46.01 -5.58
CA GLU A 70 4.50 -45.48 -4.29
C GLU A 70 5.32 -44.26 -3.85
N LEU A 71 6.64 -44.29 -4.06
CA LEU A 71 7.53 -43.14 -3.74
C LEU A 71 7.27 -41.97 -4.67
N GLU A 72 7.13 -42.20 -5.99
CA GLU A 72 6.74 -41.15 -6.95
C GLU A 72 5.39 -40.52 -6.62
N LEU A 73 4.43 -41.31 -6.14
CA LEU A 73 3.12 -40.83 -5.72
C LEU A 73 3.23 -39.91 -4.49
N GLU A 74 4.08 -40.26 -3.54
CA GLU A 74 4.29 -39.45 -2.33
C GLU A 74 5.01 -38.14 -2.68
N GLU A 75 6.06 -38.17 -3.49
CA GLU A 75 6.75 -36.97 -4.00
C GLU A 75 5.83 -36.05 -4.79
N ALA A 76 4.98 -36.61 -5.66
CA ALA A 76 4.01 -35.85 -6.44
C ALA A 76 2.99 -35.14 -5.52
N ARG A 77 2.51 -35.81 -4.47
CA ARG A 77 1.58 -35.23 -3.48
C ARG A 77 2.20 -34.12 -2.67
N GLU A 78 3.42 -34.31 -2.14
CA GLU A 78 4.13 -33.24 -1.42
C GLU A 78 4.37 -32.02 -2.33
N SER A 79 4.75 -32.26 -3.59
CA SER A 79 4.94 -31.20 -4.57
C SER A 79 3.65 -30.46 -4.89
N LEU A 80 2.52 -31.18 -5.04
CA LEU A 80 1.20 -30.58 -5.28
C LEU A 80 0.75 -29.72 -4.11
N GLU A 81 0.98 -30.15 -2.88
CA GLU A 81 0.63 -29.37 -1.70
C GLU A 81 1.41 -28.06 -1.67
N LYS A 82 2.74 -28.11 -1.85
CA LYS A 82 3.60 -26.92 -1.91
C LYS A 82 3.20 -25.96 -3.02
N ILE A 83 3.00 -26.47 -4.26
CA ILE A 83 2.61 -25.64 -5.41
C ILE A 83 1.22 -25.05 -5.19
N SER A 84 0.29 -25.81 -4.59
CA SER A 84 -1.06 -25.32 -4.27
C SER A 84 -1.02 -24.16 -3.28
N GLU A 85 -0.19 -24.23 -2.23
CA GLU A 85 0.00 -23.13 -1.28
C GLU A 85 0.63 -21.90 -1.95
N GLU A 86 1.66 -22.10 -2.77
CA GLU A 86 2.28 -20.99 -3.52
C GLU A 86 1.29 -20.33 -4.49
N LEU A 87 0.47 -21.11 -5.20
CA LEU A 87 -0.57 -20.59 -6.09
C LEU A 87 -1.65 -19.81 -5.33
N LYS A 88 -2.09 -20.30 -4.18
CA LYS A 88 -3.03 -19.57 -3.33
C LYS A 88 -2.49 -18.20 -2.94
N ILE A 89 -1.19 -18.11 -2.59
CA ILE A 89 -0.53 -16.85 -2.25
C ILE A 89 -0.43 -15.91 -3.46
N LEU A 90 -0.11 -16.44 -4.64
CA LEU A 90 -0.01 -15.65 -5.88
C LEU A 90 -1.37 -15.10 -6.34
N LEU A 91 -2.45 -15.82 -6.06
CA LEU A 91 -3.83 -15.42 -6.41
C LEU A 91 -4.45 -14.42 -5.42
N LEU A 92 -3.80 -14.13 -4.29
CA LEU A 92 -4.30 -13.12 -3.37
C LEU A 92 -4.28 -11.73 -4.03
N PRO A 93 -5.36 -10.95 -3.90
CA PRO A 93 -5.38 -9.60 -4.42
C PRO A 93 -4.28 -8.76 -3.79
N LYS A 94 -3.42 -8.18 -4.63
CA LYS A 94 -2.40 -7.26 -4.17
C LYS A 94 -3.03 -5.91 -3.82
N ASP A 95 -2.47 -5.28 -2.80
CA ASP A 95 -2.78 -3.90 -2.49
C ASP A 95 -2.21 -3.00 -3.62
N PRO A 96 -3.04 -2.17 -4.28
CA PRO A 96 -2.58 -1.30 -5.36
C PRO A 96 -1.50 -0.30 -4.91
N ASN A 97 -1.36 -0.09 -3.62
CA ASN A 97 -0.37 0.81 -3.04
C ASN A 97 0.99 0.13 -2.76
N ASP A 98 1.08 -1.21 -2.87
CA ASP A 98 2.30 -1.96 -2.48
C ASP A 98 3.57 -1.52 -3.23
N ASP A 99 3.44 -1.05 -4.46
CA ASP A 99 4.56 -0.58 -5.29
C ASP A 99 4.88 0.92 -5.11
N ARG A 100 4.11 1.64 -4.26
CA ARG A 100 4.31 3.08 -4.04
C ARG A 100 5.44 3.34 -3.05
N ASN A 101 6.00 4.54 -3.14
CA ASN A 101 6.81 5.10 -2.08
C ASN A 101 5.95 5.33 -0.83
N VAL A 102 6.58 5.47 0.31
CA VAL A 102 5.88 5.56 1.59
C VAL A 102 6.29 6.81 2.35
N ILE A 103 5.31 7.47 2.94
CA ILE A 103 5.49 8.56 3.90
C ILE A 103 5.25 7.97 5.29
N VAL A 104 6.24 8.08 6.16
CA VAL A 104 6.17 7.65 7.55
C VAL A 104 6.13 8.88 8.45
N GLU A 105 5.11 8.96 9.28
CA GLU A 105 4.95 10.03 10.28
C GLU A 105 5.06 9.41 11.68
N ILE A 106 5.99 9.91 12.48
CA ILE A 106 6.20 9.47 13.85
C ILE A 106 5.88 10.64 14.78
N ARG A 107 5.00 10.41 15.77
CA ARG A 107 4.64 11.42 16.77
C ARG A 107 4.77 10.85 18.17
N GLY A 108 5.38 11.66 19.07
CA GLY A 108 5.38 11.37 20.50
C GLY A 108 3.94 11.33 21.02
N GLY A 109 3.59 10.24 21.70
CA GLY A 109 2.32 10.07 22.39
C GLY A 109 2.45 10.35 23.90
N ALA A 110 1.96 9.43 24.73
CA ALA A 110 2.09 9.55 26.17
C ALA A 110 3.53 9.32 26.64
N GLY A 111 4.12 10.26 27.38
CA GLY A 111 5.47 10.12 27.93
C GLY A 111 6.34 11.37 27.85
N GLY A 112 5.81 12.46 27.25
CA GLY A 112 6.52 13.74 27.17
C GLY A 112 7.85 13.62 26.42
N GLU A 113 8.94 14.10 27.04
CA GLU A 113 10.28 14.13 26.45
C GLU A 113 10.80 12.71 26.09
N GLU A 114 10.51 11.71 26.93
CA GLU A 114 10.88 10.32 26.65
C GLU A 114 10.21 9.77 25.38
N ALA A 115 8.96 10.14 25.12
CA ALA A 115 8.28 9.78 23.88
C ALA A 115 8.97 10.43 22.67
N ALA A 116 9.42 11.68 22.80
CA ALA A 116 10.16 12.38 21.74
C ALA A 116 11.53 11.72 21.47
N LEU A 117 12.27 11.33 22.50
CA LEU A 117 13.53 10.58 22.36
C LEU A 117 13.31 9.20 21.71
N PHE A 118 12.21 8.53 22.06
CA PHE A 118 11.89 7.25 21.44
C PHE A 118 11.46 7.42 19.96
N SER A 119 10.79 8.53 19.61
CA SER A 119 10.51 8.86 18.19
C SER A 119 11.80 8.95 17.36
N ALA A 120 12.85 9.58 17.92
CA ALA A 120 14.16 9.63 17.28
C ALA A 120 14.80 8.23 17.14
N SER A 121 14.63 7.38 18.15
CA SER A 121 15.12 5.99 18.10
C SER A 121 14.39 5.18 17.01
N LEU A 122 13.08 5.34 16.84
CA LEU A 122 12.31 4.69 15.78
C LEU A 122 12.68 5.23 14.40
N PHE A 123 12.85 6.54 14.26
CA PHE A 123 13.32 7.12 12.98
C PHE A 123 14.68 6.55 12.58
N ARG A 124 15.62 6.47 13.50
CA ARG A 124 16.92 5.85 13.24
C ARG A 124 16.78 4.38 12.82
N MET A 125 15.97 3.60 13.52
CA MET A 125 15.70 2.20 13.22
C MET A 125 15.16 2.03 11.78
N TYR A 126 14.16 2.83 11.40
CA TYR A 126 13.59 2.77 10.04
C TYR A 126 14.56 3.26 8.97
N SER A 127 15.38 4.28 9.27
CA SER A 127 16.43 4.73 8.33
C SER A 127 17.47 3.65 8.08
N MET A 128 17.92 2.96 9.12
CA MET A 128 18.86 1.84 8.98
C MET A 128 18.23 0.66 8.23
N TYR A 129 16.95 0.36 8.49
CA TYR A 129 16.23 -0.64 7.72
C TYR A 129 16.13 -0.28 6.25
N ALA A 130 15.79 0.97 5.92
CA ALA A 130 15.76 1.46 4.55
C ALA A 130 17.11 1.31 3.85
N GLU A 131 18.21 1.62 4.54
CA GLU A 131 19.57 1.42 4.00
C GLU A 131 19.87 -0.06 3.67
N THR A 132 19.46 -1.00 4.55
CA THR A 132 19.63 -2.44 4.27
C THR A 132 18.88 -2.90 3.04
N LYS A 133 17.73 -2.27 2.75
CA LYS A 133 16.91 -2.52 1.55
C LYS A 133 17.35 -1.70 0.34
N ARG A 134 18.36 -0.85 0.47
CA ARG A 134 18.83 0.10 -0.56
C ARG A 134 17.74 1.11 -0.97
N TRP A 135 16.85 1.45 -0.05
CA TRP A 135 15.87 2.51 -0.21
C TRP A 135 16.45 3.84 0.20
N LYS A 136 15.97 4.92 -0.42
CA LYS A 136 16.37 6.28 -0.08
C LYS A 136 15.43 6.85 0.96
N THR A 137 15.97 7.50 1.99
CA THR A 137 15.19 8.19 3.02
C THR A 137 15.38 9.70 2.87
N GLU A 138 14.28 10.47 2.93
CA GLU A 138 14.28 11.93 2.85
C GLU A 138 13.35 12.51 3.92
N ILE A 139 13.87 13.40 4.77
CA ILE A 139 13.08 14.08 5.81
C ILE A 139 12.23 15.16 5.14
N LEU A 140 10.92 15.09 5.35
CA LEU A 140 9.95 16.07 4.86
C LEU A 140 9.71 17.19 5.89
N ASN A 141 9.56 16.82 7.14
CA ASN A 141 9.35 17.75 8.25
C ASN A 141 9.85 17.14 9.56
N ALA A 142 10.43 17.98 10.42
CA ALA A 142 10.88 17.56 11.75
C ALA A 142 10.64 18.66 12.77
N ASN A 143 10.08 18.27 13.94
CA ASN A 143 9.93 19.14 15.11
C ASN A 143 10.80 18.56 16.24
N GLU A 144 12.02 19.06 16.33
CA GLU A 144 13.03 18.58 17.28
C GLU A 144 12.79 19.14 18.69
N THR A 145 13.22 18.38 19.70
CA THR A 145 13.29 18.83 21.09
C THR A 145 14.72 19.20 21.46
N GLU A 146 14.88 19.95 22.57
CA GLU A 146 16.20 20.39 23.05
C GLU A 146 17.15 19.22 23.39
N LEU A 147 16.58 18.05 23.73
CA LEU A 147 17.35 16.83 24.06
C LEU A 147 17.59 15.92 22.85
N GLY A 148 17.34 16.38 21.62
CA GLY A 148 17.59 15.61 20.40
C GLY A 148 16.50 14.56 20.08
N GLY A 149 15.32 14.68 20.71
CA GLY A 149 14.13 13.91 20.35
C GLY A 149 13.31 14.59 19.27
N TYR A 150 12.28 13.91 18.76
CA TYR A 150 11.29 14.46 17.83
C TYR A 150 9.89 14.43 18.47
N LYS A 151 9.27 15.62 18.64
CA LYS A 151 7.83 15.68 18.95
C LYS A 151 7.03 15.11 17.79
N GLU A 152 7.46 15.42 16.57
CA GLU A 152 6.94 14.93 15.33
C GLU A 152 8.05 14.90 14.27
N ILE A 153 8.11 13.82 13.50
CA ILE A 153 8.97 13.73 12.33
C ILE A 153 8.21 13.01 11.23
N SER A 154 8.26 13.56 10.01
CA SER A 154 7.75 12.92 8.80
C SER A 154 8.87 12.80 7.77
N PHE A 155 8.97 11.64 7.15
CA PHE A 155 9.98 11.34 6.16
C PHE A 155 9.43 10.40 5.10
N MET A 156 9.98 10.50 3.90
CA MET A 156 9.66 9.64 2.77
C MET A 156 10.72 8.55 2.62
N ILE A 157 10.27 7.33 2.35
CA ILE A 157 11.13 6.22 1.94
C ILE A 157 10.78 5.87 0.49
N THR A 158 11.76 6.01 -0.39
CA THR A 158 11.63 5.76 -1.82
C THR A 158 12.35 4.48 -2.19
N GLY A 159 11.63 3.52 -2.76
CA GLY A 159 12.18 2.25 -3.22
C GLY A 159 11.13 1.21 -3.55
N GLU A 160 11.49 0.22 -4.34
CA GLU A 160 10.58 -0.85 -4.76
C GLU A 160 10.05 -1.64 -3.55
N GLY A 161 8.73 -1.73 -3.43
CA GLY A 161 8.07 -2.46 -2.34
C GLY A 161 8.19 -1.79 -0.96
N ALA A 162 8.57 -0.51 -0.88
CA ALA A 162 8.72 0.17 0.40
C ALA A 162 7.42 0.20 1.20
N TYR A 163 6.30 0.58 0.57
CA TYR A 163 5.01 0.59 1.23
C TYR A 163 4.55 -0.81 1.64
N SER A 164 4.76 -1.82 0.80
CA SER A 164 4.33 -3.21 1.07
C SER A 164 4.90 -3.79 2.38
N ARG A 165 6.07 -3.31 2.80
CA ARG A 165 6.72 -3.73 4.04
C ARG A 165 6.44 -2.77 5.19
N MET A 166 6.52 -1.47 4.94
CA MET A 166 6.36 -0.45 5.99
C MET A 166 4.92 -0.32 6.49
N LYS A 167 3.90 -0.68 5.70
CA LYS A 167 2.48 -0.62 6.12
C LYS A 167 2.20 -1.39 7.43
N TYR A 168 2.98 -2.41 7.75
CA TYR A 168 2.87 -3.17 8.99
C TYR A 168 3.44 -2.46 10.22
N GLU A 169 4.10 -1.32 10.04
CA GLU A 169 4.65 -0.52 11.13
C GLU A 169 3.66 0.54 11.64
N SER A 170 2.50 0.69 11.01
CA SER A 170 1.48 1.65 11.43
C SER A 170 0.80 1.25 12.73
N GLY A 171 0.68 2.20 13.67
CA GLY A 171 0.01 1.99 14.96
C GLY A 171 0.75 2.62 16.15
N VAL A 172 0.40 2.14 17.35
CA VAL A 172 0.97 2.63 18.61
C VAL A 172 2.14 1.75 19.07
N HIS A 173 3.32 2.32 19.17
CA HIS A 173 4.53 1.66 19.64
C HIS A 173 4.79 2.03 21.10
N ARG A 174 4.93 1.04 21.99
CA ARG A 174 5.14 1.23 23.41
C ARG A 174 6.58 0.91 23.79
N VAL A 175 7.25 1.83 24.47
CA VAL A 175 8.60 1.62 24.99
C VAL A 175 8.56 1.49 26.51
N GLN A 176 9.39 0.59 27.04
CA GLN A 176 9.66 0.40 28.46
C GLN A 176 11.18 0.45 28.66
N ARG A 177 11.69 1.58 29.19
CA ARG A 177 13.10 1.78 29.52
C ARG A 177 13.26 2.80 30.63
N VAL A 178 14.44 2.88 31.22
CA VAL A 178 14.82 3.99 32.08
C VAL A 178 15.18 5.16 31.17
N PRO A 179 14.45 6.28 31.20
CA PRO A 179 14.77 7.45 30.39
C PRO A 179 16.15 8.03 30.76
N GLU A 180 16.83 8.65 29.82
CA GLU A 180 18.07 9.41 30.10
C GLU A 180 17.83 10.58 31.04
N THR A 181 16.61 11.08 31.12
CA THR A 181 16.16 12.16 32.02
C THR A 181 15.80 11.67 33.44
N GLU A 182 15.78 10.35 33.69
CA GLU A 182 15.40 9.76 34.97
C GLU A 182 16.63 9.51 35.87
N THR A 183 16.69 10.21 36.96
CA THR A 183 17.84 10.14 37.91
C THR A 183 17.74 9.01 38.94
N GLN A 184 16.54 8.45 39.17
CA GLN A 184 16.29 7.40 40.16
C GLN A 184 16.26 5.98 39.58
N GLY A 185 16.54 5.82 38.29
CA GLY A 185 16.59 4.51 37.62
C GLY A 185 15.23 3.83 37.46
N ARG A 186 14.13 4.57 37.54
CA ARG A 186 12.78 3.99 37.40
C ARG A 186 12.45 3.73 35.90
N ILE A 187 11.88 2.56 35.63
CA ILE A 187 11.39 2.22 34.30
C ILE A 187 10.13 3.03 34.01
N HIS A 188 10.16 3.80 32.93
CA HIS A 188 9.00 4.51 32.41
C HIS A 188 8.40 3.74 31.22
N THR A 189 7.09 3.96 31.03
CA THR A 189 6.36 3.44 29.86
C THR A 189 5.86 4.62 29.05
N SER A 190 6.38 4.77 27.84
CA SER A 190 6.00 5.83 26.91
C SER A 190 5.45 5.23 25.62
N THR A 191 4.72 6.03 24.84
CA THR A 191 4.14 5.63 23.58
C THR A 191 4.49 6.61 22.46
N VAL A 192 4.63 6.07 21.28
CA VAL A 192 4.82 6.81 20.04
C VAL A 192 3.83 6.26 19.03
N THR A 193 3.24 7.12 18.24
CA THR A 193 2.35 6.74 17.15
C THR A 193 3.09 6.81 15.82
N VAL A 194 2.91 5.81 14.99
CA VAL A 194 3.49 5.73 13.65
C VAL A 194 2.33 5.64 12.66
N ALA A 195 2.25 6.60 11.75
CA ALA A 195 1.37 6.52 10.59
C ALA A 195 2.21 6.21 9.35
N VAL A 196 1.72 5.31 8.51
CA VAL A 196 2.37 4.87 7.28
C VAL A 196 1.40 5.06 6.14
N LEU A 197 1.71 6.00 5.26
CA LEU A 197 0.83 6.44 4.18
C LEU A 197 1.52 6.22 2.84
N PRO A 198 0.80 5.74 1.81
CA PRO A 198 1.37 5.70 0.47
C PRO A 198 1.59 7.13 -0.06
N GLU A 199 2.63 7.32 -0.85
CA GLU A 199 2.83 8.59 -1.56
C GLU A 199 1.61 8.87 -2.44
N ALA A 200 1.04 10.07 -2.30
CA ALA A 200 -0.11 10.49 -3.07
C ALA A 200 0.28 10.72 -4.54
N GLU A 201 -0.53 10.23 -5.46
CA GLU A 201 -0.38 10.57 -6.89
C GLU A 201 -0.86 12.00 -7.13
N ASP A 202 -0.25 12.66 -8.11
CA ASP A 202 -0.71 13.96 -8.55
C ASP A 202 -2.13 13.87 -9.10
N VAL A 203 -3.01 14.72 -8.59
CA VAL A 203 -4.39 14.75 -9.05
C VAL A 203 -4.45 15.49 -10.37
N GLU A 204 -4.77 14.78 -11.43
CA GLU A 204 -5.09 15.35 -12.72
C GLU A 204 -6.60 15.25 -12.99
N VAL A 205 -7.20 16.37 -13.42
CA VAL A 205 -8.63 16.40 -13.78
C VAL A 205 -8.76 16.56 -15.28
N GLU A 206 -9.26 15.53 -15.93
CA GLU A 206 -9.71 15.58 -17.32
C GLU A 206 -11.22 15.87 -17.35
N ILE A 207 -11.61 16.91 -18.10
CA ILE A 207 -13.02 17.26 -18.27
C ILE A 207 -13.50 16.70 -19.60
N ASN A 208 -14.41 15.73 -19.54
CA ASN A 208 -15.02 15.21 -20.74
C ASN A 208 -16.11 16.20 -21.21
N PRO A 209 -16.07 16.65 -22.47
CA PRO A 209 -17.10 17.56 -23.02
C PRO A 209 -18.54 17.01 -22.93
N SER A 210 -18.75 15.69 -22.91
CA SER A 210 -20.08 15.07 -22.77
C SER A 210 -20.69 15.27 -21.38
N ASP A 211 -19.85 15.54 -20.38
CA ASP A 211 -20.27 15.74 -18.99
C ASP A 211 -20.61 17.20 -18.67
N LEU A 212 -20.54 18.06 -19.69
CA LEU A 212 -20.81 19.47 -19.56
C LEU A 212 -22.15 19.86 -20.20
N LYS A 213 -22.98 20.50 -19.41
CA LYS A 213 -24.12 21.24 -19.91
C LYS A 213 -23.74 22.72 -19.98
N ILE A 214 -23.76 23.30 -21.18
CA ILE A 214 -23.41 24.69 -21.44
C ILE A 214 -24.65 25.45 -21.85
N ASP A 215 -25.06 26.40 -21.02
CA ASP A 215 -26.20 27.29 -21.26
C ASP A 215 -25.69 28.70 -21.50
N THR A 216 -26.29 29.40 -22.48
CA THR A 216 -26.00 30.79 -22.76
C THR A 216 -27.17 31.67 -22.25
N PHE A 217 -26.84 32.82 -21.69
CA PHE A 217 -27.83 33.72 -21.19
C PHE A 217 -27.39 35.19 -21.31
N ARG A 218 -28.31 36.14 -21.07
CA ARG A 218 -28.02 37.55 -21.11
C ARG A 218 -27.29 37.98 -19.86
N SER A 219 -26.20 38.74 -20.04
CA SER A 219 -25.47 39.31 -18.94
C SER A 219 -26.32 40.24 -18.12
N GLY A 220 -26.29 40.17 -16.79
CA GLY A 220 -26.93 41.10 -15.89
C GLY A 220 -26.03 42.29 -15.56
N GLY A 221 -26.61 43.46 -15.36
CA GLY A 221 -25.88 44.67 -14.90
C GLY A 221 -26.30 45.95 -15.60
N ALA A 222 -25.79 47.10 -15.11
CA ALA A 222 -25.96 48.41 -15.73
C ALA A 222 -25.17 48.49 -17.02
N GLY A 223 -25.81 48.40 -18.17
CA GLY A 223 -25.14 48.41 -19.47
C GLY A 223 -26.07 48.84 -20.60
N GLY A 224 -25.47 49.29 -21.69
CA GLY A 224 -26.16 49.75 -22.88
C GLY A 224 -26.78 48.65 -23.73
N GLN A 225 -27.21 49.00 -24.94
CA GLN A 225 -28.00 48.14 -25.84
C GLN A 225 -27.42 46.74 -26.13
N HIS A 226 -26.08 46.57 -26.02
CA HIS A 226 -25.35 45.33 -26.28
C HIS A 226 -25.63 44.25 -25.19
N ILE A 227 -25.67 44.67 -23.92
CA ILE A 227 -25.89 43.75 -22.76
C ILE A 227 -27.30 43.18 -22.79
N ASN A 228 -28.28 43.99 -23.22
CA ASN A 228 -29.70 43.60 -23.22
C ASN A 228 -30.12 42.78 -24.44
N LYS A 229 -29.30 42.70 -25.50
CA LYS A 229 -29.65 42.02 -26.76
C LYS A 229 -28.81 40.81 -27.10
N THR A 230 -27.65 40.61 -26.45
CA THR A 230 -26.71 39.54 -26.81
C THR A 230 -26.56 38.53 -25.66
N ASP A 231 -26.74 37.24 -25.93
CA ASP A 231 -26.50 36.17 -24.97
C ASP A 231 -25.01 35.87 -24.86
N SER A 232 -24.27 36.78 -24.20
CA SER A 232 -22.80 36.69 -24.05
C SER A 232 -22.36 35.97 -22.78
N ALA A 233 -23.24 35.86 -21.79
CA ALA A 233 -22.96 35.15 -20.54
C ALA A 233 -23.08 33.62 -20.73
N ILE A 234 -22.21 32.91 -20.05
CA ILE A 234 -22.11 31.44 -20.09
C ILE A 234 -22.31 30.88 -18.70
N ARG A 235 -23.12 29.81 -18.62
CA ARG A 235 -23.22 28.93 -17.46
C ARG A 235 -22.79 27.54 -17.87
N ILE A 236 -21.79 26.98 -17.20
CA ILE A 236 -21.34 25.62 -17.40
C ILE A 236 -21.71 24.81 -16.16
N THR A 237 -22.45 23.74 -16.35
CA THR A 237 -22.78 22.76 -15.30
C THR A 237 -22.06 21.48 -15.59
N HIS A 238 -21.23 21.03 -14.66
CA HIS A 238 -20.62 19.70 -14.72
C HIS A 238 -21.61 18.67 -14.15
N LEU A 239 -22.18 17.85 -15.02
CA LEU A 239 -23.29 16.95 -14.71
C LEU A 239 -22.97 15.95 -13.58
N PRO A 240 -21.78 15.30 -13.56
CA PRO A 240 -21.48 14.30 -12.53
C PRO A 240 -21.36 14.88 -11.12
N THR A 241 -20.80 16.10 -10.97
CA THR A 241 -20.58 16.73 -9.65
C THR A 241 -21.63 17.76 -9.29
N GLY A 242 -22.44 18.21 -10.26
CA GLY A 242 -23.39 19.29 -10.08
C GLY A 242 -22.76 20.68 -9.92
N LEU A 243 -21.44 20.81 -10.09
CA LEU A 243 -20.75 22.12 -10.02
C LEU A 243 -21.22 23.02 -11.13
N VAL A 244 -21.57 24.26 -10.78
CA VAL A 244 -22.01 25.30 -11.71
C VAL A 244 -21.01 26.45 -11.69
N VAL A 245 -20.60 26.89 -12.87
CA VAL A 245 -19.76 28.07 -13.06
C VAL A 245 -20.42 29.01 -14.04
N GLU A 246 -20.54 30.27 -13.67
CA GLU A 246 -21.05 31.33 -14.51
C GLU A 246 -19.97 32.36 -14.82
N CYS A 247 -19.92 32.83 -16.04
CA CYS A 247 -19.01 33.90 -16.47
C CYS A 247 -19.73 34.87 -17.40
N GLN A 248 -19.67 36.17 -17.06
CA GLN A 248 -20.27 37.25 -17.83
C GLN A 248 -19.37 38.48 -17.95
N ASP A 249 -18.06 38.31 -17.69
CA ASP A 249 -17.10 39.41 -17.58
C ASP A 249 -16.77 40.07 -18.92
N GLU A 250 -16.81 39.28 -19.99
CA GLU A 250 -16.40 39.70 -21.32
C GLU A 250 -17.61 39.87 -22.25
N ARG A 251 -17.45 40.73 -23.26
CA ARG A 251 -18.47 40.93 -24.32
C ARG A 251 -18.54 39.72 -25.27
N SER A 252 -17.52 38.88 -25.31
CA SER A 252 -17.42 37.72 -26.19
C SER A 252 -17.84 36.44 -25.45
N GLN A 253 -18.82 35.76 -25.98
CA GLN A 253 -19.30 34.46 -25.48
C GLN A 253 -18.17 33.41 -25.43
N TYR A 254 -17.29 33.37 -26.45
CA TYR A 254 -16.16 32.45 -26.49
C TYR A 254 -15.17 32.71 -25.36
N LYS A 255 -14.84 34.00 -25.09
CA LYS A 255 -13.94 34.35 -23.98
C LYS A 255 -14.55 33.99 -22.61
N ASN A 256 -15.85 34.22 -22.45
CA ASN A 256 -16.56 33.82 -21.24
C ASN A 256 -16.56 32.27 -21.06
N LYS A 257 -16.75 31.53 -22.17
CA LYS A 257 -16.66 30.07 -22.15
C LYS A 257 -15.26 29.60 -21.70
N ASP A 258 -14.19 30.16 -22.28
CA ASP A 258 -12.82 29.78 -21.93
C ASP A 258 -12.49 30.12 -20.47
N LYS A 259 -12.94 31.27 -19.97
CA LYS A 259 -12.80 31.63 -18.56
C LYS A 259 -13.58 30.66 -17.65
N ALA A 260 -14.85 30.41 -17.97
CA ALA A 260 -15.69 29.49 -17.20
C ALA A 260 -15.10 28.07 -17.17
N MET A 261 -14.55 27.58 -18.27
CA MET A 261 -13.84 26.28 -18.32
C MET A 261 -12.61 26.26 -17.43
N LYS A 262 -11.81 27.31 -17.41
CA LYS A 262 -10.62 27.39 -16.52
C LYS A 262 -11.04 27.39 -15.05
N VAL A 263 -12.07 28.17 -14.71
CA VAL A 263 -12.60 28.22 -13.33
C VAL A 263 -13.20 26.87 -12.94
N LEU A 264 -13.94 26.21 -13.84
CA LEU A 264 -14.48 24.87 -13.59
C LEU A 264 -13.36 23.87 -13.34
N LYS A 265 -12.30 23.85 -14.19
CA LYS A 265 -11.15 22.95 -14.01
C LYS A 265 -10.47 23.19 -12.67
N SER A 266 -10.28 24.45 -12.26
CA SER A 266 -9.66 24.76 -10.96
C SER A 266 -10.53 24.27 -9.79
N ARG A 267 -11.86 24.47 -9.85
CA ARG A 267 -12.77 24.02 -8.79
C ARG A 267 -12.87 22.50 -8.70
N LEU A 268 -12.88 21.82 -9.83
CA LEU A 268 -12.88 20.34 -9.85
C LEU A 268 -11.56 19.79 -9.27
N LEU A 269 -10.43 20.41 -9.65
CA LEU A 269 -9.13 20.01 -9.10
C LEU A 269 -9.05 20.26 -7.59
N GLU A 270 -9.58 21.38 -7.12
CA GLU A 270 -9.66 21.71 -5.68
C GLU A 270 -10.53 20.70 -4.92
N ALA A 271 -11.71 20.38 -5.45
CA ALA A 271 -12.62 19.41 -4.85
C ALA A 271 -12.00 18.00 -4.78
N GLU A 272 -11.28 17.56 -5.82
CA GLU A 272 -10.64 16.24 -5.82
C GLU A 272 -9.42 16.20 -4.87
N ARG A 273 -8.66 17.28 -4.77
CA ARG A 273 -7.58 17.43 -3.78
C ARG A 273 -8.12 17.40 -2.35
N GLU A 274 -9.22 18.09 -2.08
CA GLU A 274 -9.87 18.10 -0.76
C GLU A 274 -10.36 16.69 -0.39
N LYS A 275 -10.96 15.98 -1.34
CA LYS A 275 -11.38 14.59 -1.15
C LYS A 275 -10.19 13.68 -0.82
N GLN A 276 -9.10 13.75 -1.60
CA GLN A 276 -7.88 12.98 -1.35
C GLN A 276 -7.27 13.32 0.02
N GLN A 277 -7.21 14.59 0.40
CA GLN A 277 -6.72 15.01 1.73
C GLN A 277 -7.58 14.46 2.86
N ASN A 278 -8.90 14.43 2.68
CA ASN A 278 -9.83 13.87 3.67
C ASN A 278 -9.66 12.35 3.79
N GLU A 279 -9.47 11.63 2.70
CA GLU A 279 -9.19 10.19 2.70
C GLU A 279 -7.88 9.88 3.44
N VAL A 280 -6.79 10.58 3.12
CA VAL A 280 -5.50 10.46 3.81
C VAL A 280 -5.62 10.80 5.31
N ALA A 281 -6.39 11.85 5.65
CA ALA A 281 -6.60 12.23 7.04
C ALA A 281 -7.39 11.16 7.82
N GLN A 282 -8.39 10.53 7.21
CA GLN A 282 -9.13 9.43 7.80
C GLN A 282 -8.26 8.18 7.97
N GLU A 283 -7.47 7.84 6.96
CA GLU A 283 -6.53 6.72 7.03
C GLU A 283 -5.51 6.93 8.15
N ARG A 284 -4.87 8.09 8.21
CA ARG A 284 -3.97 8.47 9.31
C ARG A 284 -4.64 8.32 10.68
N LYS A 285 -5.87 8.81 10.82
CA LYS A 285 -6.63 8.73 12.07
C LYS A 285 -6.94 7.28 12.47
N SER A 286 -7.26 6.42 11.51
CA SER A 286 -7.54 5.01 11.78
C SER A 286 -6.29 4.25 12.25
N GLN A 287 -5.12 4.58 11.70
CA GLN A 287 -3.84 3.95 12.04
C GLN A 287 -3.33 4.36 13.43
N VAL A 288 -3.52 5.63 13.82
CA VAL A 288 -2.93 6.21 15.02
C VAL A 288 -3.80 6.04 16.26
N GLY A 289 -5.12 5.88 16.10
CA GLY A 289 -6.09 5.77 17.19
C GLY A 289 -6.04 6.98 18.13
N THR A 290 -6.06 6.74 19.43
CA THR A 290 -5.91 7.78 20.47
C THR A 290 -4.47 7.94 20.96
N GLY A 291 -3.55 7.04 20.56
CA GLY A 291 -2.17 6.99 21.06
C GLY A 291 -2.04 6.49 22.51
N ASP A 292 -3.12 5.93 23.06
CA ASP A 292 -3.10 5.38 24.42
C ASP A 292 -2.21 4.14 24.52
N ARG A 293 -1.68 3.90 25.71
CA ARG A 293 -0.82 2.74 26.02
C ARG A 293 -1.53 1.40 25.84
N SER A 294 -2.85 1.37 25.87
CA SER A 294 -3.67 0.17 25.67
C SER A 294 -3.75 -0.25 24.19
N GLU A 295 -3.66 0.69 23.27
CA GLU A 295 -3.79 0.46 21.82
C GLU A 295 -2.50 -0.05 21.15
N ARG A 296 -1.50 -0.38 21.94
CA ARG A 296 -0.19 -0.81 21.45
C ARG A 296 -0.25 -1.99 20.46
N ILE A 297 0.39 -1.83 19.33
CA ILE A 297 0.67 -2.94 18.40
C ILE A 297 1.95 -3.67 18.82
N ARG A 298 2.95 -2.94 19.34
CA ARG A 298 4.28 -3.47 19.67
C ARG A 298 4.84 -2.90 20.95
N THR A 299 5.56 -3.71 21.69
CA THR A 299 6.27 -3.30 22.93
C THR A 299 7.76 -3.54 22.82
N TYR A 300 8.54 -2.52 23.07
CA TYR A 300 10.01 -2.50 23.16
C TYR A 300 10.41 -2.46 24.62
N ASN A 301 10.85 -3.59 25.20
CA ASN A 301 11.25 -3.72 26.59
C ASN A 301 12.78 -3.78 26.67
N PHE A 302 13.42 -2.64 26.92
CA PHE A 302 14.87 -2.51 26.96
C PHE A 302 15.50 -3.29 28.13
N PRO A 303 14.99 -3.24 29.39
CA PRO A 303 15.54 -4.01 30.48
C PRO A 303 15.58 -5.52 30.24
N GLN A 304 14.66 -6.05 29.44
CA GLN A 304 14.62 -7.48 29.09
C GLN A 304 15.22 -7.79 27.72
N GLY A 305 15.70 -6.79 26.96
CA GLY A 305 16.16 -6.98 25.58
C GLY A 305 15.10 -7.58 24.66
N ARG A 306 13.81 -7.34 24.96
CA ARG A 306 12.67 -8.03 24.36
C ARG A 306 11.80 -7.10 23.53
N LEU A 307 11.47 -7.54 22.32
CA LEU A 307 10.42 -6.97 21.48
C LEU A 307 9.23 -7.93 21.46
N THR A 308 8.01 -7.41 21.59
CA THR A 308 6.79 -8.21 21.44
C THR A 308 5.82 -7.51 20.50
N ASP A 309 5.46 -8.16 19.39
CA ASP A 309 4.36 -7.72 18.53
C ASP A 309 3.07 -8.40 19.00
N HIS A 310 2.11 -7.59 19.44
CA HIS A 310 0.87 -8.08 20.06
C HIS A 310 -0.16 -8.55 19.05
N ARG A 311 -0.04 -8.17 17.79
CA ARG A 311 -0.99 -8.56 16.73
C ARG A 311 -0.91 -10.05 16.41
N ILE A 312 0.31 -10.60 16.46
CA ILE A 312 0.60 -12.01 16.11
C ILE A 312 1.23 -12.79 17.28
N GLY A 313 1.37 -12.16 18.47
CA GLY A 313 1.98 -12.78 19.65
C GLY A 313 3.47 -13.09 19.51
N LEU A 314 4.15 -12.52 18.50
CA LEU A 314 5.58 -12.73 18.27
C LEU A 314 6.42 -12.07 19.37
N THR A 315 7.37 -12.81 19.93
CA THR A 315 8.31 -12.29 20.93
C THR A 315 9.75 -12.62 20.52
N LEU A 316 10.58 -11.58 20.40
CA LEU A 316 12.00 -11.69 20.08
C LEU A 316 12.86 -11.14 21.23
N TYR A 317 13.93 -11.83 21.59
CA TYR A 317 14.91 -11.42 22.61
C TYR A 317 16.16 -10.81 21.98
N ARG A 318 16.00 -10.10 20.87
CA ARG A 318 17.04 -9.42 20.09
C ARG A 318 16.66 -7.97 19.81
N LEU A 319 16.23 -7.26 20.86
CA LEU A 319 15.76 -5.88 20.73
C LEU A 319 16.81 -4.96 20.11
N GLU A 320 18.07 -5.12 20.48
CA GLU A 320 19.16 -4.29 19.98
C GLU A 320 19.35 -4.45 18.46
N ASP A 321 19.28 -5.70 17.95
CA ASP A 321 19.38 -5.98 16.51
C ASP A 321 18.23 -5.31 15.76
N VAL A 322 17.01 -5.39 16.30
CA VAL A 322 15.83 -4.74 15.71
C VAL A 322 16.00 -3.22 15.68
N MET A 323 16.46 -2.62 16.77
CA MET A 323 16.71 -1.17 16.85
C MET A 323 17.84 -0.71 15.92
N ASN A 324 18.69 -1.62 15.48
CA ASN A 324 19.73 -1.39 14.47
C ASN A 324 19.24 -1.70 13.04
N GLY A 325 17.94 -1.82 12.81
CA GLY A 325 17.34 -1.94 11.49
C GLY A 325 17.09 -3.37 11.01
N ASN A 326 17.26 -4.39 11.84
CA ASN A 326 16.95 -5.77 11.44
C ASN A 326 15.47 -6.10 11.73
N LEU A 327 14.58 -5.56 10.86
CA LEU A 327 13.13 -5.69 10.99
C LEU A 327 12.54 -6.87 10.19
N ASP A 328 13.33 -7.54 9.35
CA ASP A 328 12.81 -8.53 8.41
C ASP A 328 12.01 -9.64 9.10
N GLU A 329 12.54 -10.20 10.19
CA GLU A 329 11.87 -11.30 10.91
C GLU A 329 10.46 -10.90 11.42
N VAL A 330 10.33 -9.66 11.91
CA VAL A 330 9.04 -9.16 12.41
C VAL A 330 8.09 -8.90 11.25
N ILE A 331 8.58 -8.22 10.20
CA ILE A 331 7.76 -7.85 9.05
C ILE A 331 7.33 -9.09 8.26
N ASP A 332 8.22 -10.05 8.04
CA ASP A 332 7.91 -11.30 7.33
C ASP A 332 6.88 -12.16 8.08
N ALA A 333 6.97 -12.20 9.41
CA ALA A 333 5.95 -12.85 10.23
C ALA A 333 4.57 -12.17 10.11
N LEU A 334 4.54 -10.83 10.08
CA LEU A 334 3.31 -10.05 9.87
C LEU A 334 2.73 -10.24 8.46
N ILE A 335 3.58 -10.25 7.44
CA ILE A 335 3.17 -10.55 6.06
C ILE A 335 2.56 -11.94 5.97
N THR A 336 3.17 -12.93 6.62
CA THR A 336 2.67 -14.31 6.64
C THR A 336 1.31 -14.40 7.33
N ALA A 337 1.15 -13.74 8.47
CA ALA A 337 -0.13 -13.70 9.19
C ALA A 337 -1.23 -12.98 8.40
N ASP A 338 -0.92 -11.86 7.74
CA ASP A 338 -1.87 -11.13 6.89
C ASP A 338 -2.32 -11.98 5.68
N ARG A 339 -1.38 -12.68 5.04
CA ARG A 339 -1.69 -13.61 3.95
C ARG A 339 -2.59 -14.76 4.41
N ALA A 340 -2.30 -15.34 5.57
CA ALA A 340 -3.12 -16.41 6.14
C ALA A 340 -4.56 -15.92 6.41
N ALA A 341 -4.72 -14.75 7.03
CA ALA A 341 -6.03 -14.14 7.30
C ALA A 341 -6.82 -13.85 6.00
N LYS A 342 -6.14 -13.36 4.96
CA LYS A 342 -6.76 -13.13 3.64
C LYS A 342 -7.19 -14.43 2.96
N LEU A 343 -6.41 -15.50 3.08
CA LEU A 343 -6.77 -16.81 2.55
C LEU A 343 -8.01 -17.38 3.26
N GLU A 344 -8.08 -17.29 4.59
CA GLU A 344 -9.25 -17.71 5.36
C GLU A 344 -10.51 -16.95 4.93
N SER A 345 -10.43 -15.62 4.82
CA SER A 345 -11.57 -14.80 4.38
C SER A 345 -12.04 -15.09 2.96
N THR A 346 -11.14 -15.54 2.07
CA THR A 346 -11.47 -15.91 0.68
C THR A 346 -12.14 -17.29 0.60
N ILE A 347 -11.91 -18.17 1.58
CA ILE A 347 -12.52 -19.51 1.62
C ILE A 347 -13.93 -19.46 2.21
N GLU A 348 -14.20 -18.53 3.13
CA GLU A 348 -15.49 -18.37 3.80
C GLU A 348 -16.54 -17.56 3.01
N GLY A 349 -16.17 -16.82 1.96
CA GLY A 349 -17.03 -16.01 1.08
C GLY A 349 -17.25 -16.65 -0.28
#